data_9f4223e2786483b016db626b1e783719
#
_entry.id   9f4223e2786483b016db626b1e783719
#
_cell.length_a   1.000
_cell.length_b   1.000
_cell.length_c   1.000
_cell.angle_alpha   90.00
_cell.angle_beta   90.00
_cell.angle_gamma   90.00
#
_symmetry.space_group_name_H-M   'P 1'
#
loop_
_entity.id
_entity.type
_entity.pdbx_description
1 polymer ?
#
loop_
_entity_poly.entity_id
_entity_poly.type
_entity_poly.pdbx_seq_one_letter_code
_entity_poly.pdbx_strand_id
1 'polypeptide(L)'
;MRTLRQEGDSMPWSNARILLLVALIGVYPMVGHATEPSQNASVQAENLLRESIAGADGKEVIVSRVSFPPHTELPWHWHSGEEFFYVIEGSVTLKQRGEPDVTAAQGGAQKIAPQVIHTGRTGEQGAELVIFRVHATGEPERYLVD
;
A
#
# COMPACT_ATOMS: atom_id res chain seq x y z
N MET A 1 48.27 -80.34 -24.95
CA MET A 1 47.70 -81.11 -26.08
C MET A 1 46.53 -80.32 -26.66
N ARG A 2 46.59 -79.97 -27.97
CA ARG A 2 45.59 -79.31 -28.85
C ARG A 2 45.28 -77.85 -28.57
N THR A 3 45.96 -76.97 -29.31
CA THR A 3 45.69 -76.22 -30.57
C THR A 3 44.21 -76.14 -30.98
N LEU A 4 43.80 -74.94 -31.29
CA LEU A 4 43.10 -74.49 -32.53
C LEU A 4 42.56 -73.11 -32.22
N ARG A 5 42.95 -72.19 -32.91
CA ARG A 5 42.82 -71.59 -34.26
C ARG A 5 41.91 -70.34 -34.26
N GLN A 6 42.55 -69.32 -34.70
CA GLN A 6 41.93 -68.06 -35.12
C GLN A 6 40.80 -68.24 -36.14
N GLU A 7 39.85 -67.39 -36.07
CA GLU A 7 39.26 -66.82 -37.30
C GLU A 7 38.75 -65.41 -36.96
N GLY A 8 39.24 -64.53 -37.78
CA GLY A 8 38.81 -63.12 -37.75
C GLY A 8 37.51 -62.94 -38.52
N ASP A 9 36.74 -62.01 -38.10
CA ASP A 9 35.72 -61.45 -38.93
C ASP A 9 35.72 -59.91 -38.79
N SER A 10 35.98 -59.33 -39.94
CA SER A 10 35.98 -57.92 -40.21
C SER A 10 34.54 -57.39 -40.19
N MET A 11 34.22 -56.49 -39.30
CA MET A 11 32.97 -55.78 -39.37
C MET A 11 33.13 -54.45 -40.14
N PRO A 12 32.16 -54.11 -40.99
CA PRO A 12 32.22 -52.94 -41.83
C PRO A 12 31.87 -51.67 -41.03
N TRP A 13 32.54 -50.61 -41.43
CA TRP A 13 32.32 -49.24 -40.92
C TRP A 13 30.92 -48.74 -41.31
N SER A 14 30.00 -48.77 -40.37
CA SER A 14 28.69 -48.12 -40.47
C SER A 14 28.82 -46.67 -40.08
N ASN A 15 28.59 -45.79 -41.02
CA ASN A 15 28.53 -44.34 -40.85
C ASN A 15 27.43 -43.93 -39.83
N ALA A 16 27.77 -43.80 -38.57
CA ALA A 16 26.91 -43.17 -37.58
C ALA A 16 26.97 -41.64 -37.75
N ARG A 17 25.98 -41.10 -38.42
CA ARG A 17 25.74 -39.67 -38.48
C ARG A 17 25.35 -39.22 -37.08
N ILE A 18 26.28 -38.56 -36.37
CA ILE A 18 25.99 -37.85 -35.13
C ILE A 18 25.14 -36.65 -35.45
N LEU A 19 23.84 -36.75 -35.20
CA LEU A 19 22.93 -35.58 -35.20
C LEU A 19 23.24 -34.77 -33.94
N LEU A 20 23.95 -33.66 -34.13
CA LEU A 20 24.13 -32.64 -33.09
C LEU A 20 22.79 -31.93 -32.89
N LEU A 21 22.03 -32.32 -31.88
CA LEU A 21 20.87 -31.58 -31.36
C LEU A 21 21.41 -30.35 -30.64
N VAL A 22 21.46 -29.20 -31.33
CA VAL A 22 21.69 -27.91 -30.69
C VAL A 22 20.40 -27.54 -29.92
N ALA A 23 20.38 -27.76 -28.64
CA ALA A 23 19.33 -27.25 -27.78
C ALA A 23 19.49 -25.72 -27.68
N LEU A 24 18.69 -24.98 -28.43
CA LEU A 24 18.49 -23.55 -28.22
C LEU A 24 17.80 -23.33 -26.89
N ILE A 25 18.60 -23.06 -25.84
CA ILE A 25 18.08 -22.56 -24.56
C ILE A 25 17.62 -21.13 -24.82
N GLY A 26 16.33 -20.98 -25.12
CA GLY A 26 15.68 -19.68 -25.20
C GLY A 26 15.70 -19.02 -23.83
N VAL A 27 16.56 -18.02 -23.64
CA VAL A 27 16.47 -17.11 -22.51
C VAL A 27 15.22 -16.24 -22.75
N TYR A 28 14.11 -16.61 -22.13
CA TYR A 28 12.93 -15.75 -22.10
C TYR A 28 13.23 -14.63 -21.09
N PRO A 29 13.22 -13.34 -21.49
CA PRO A 29 13.28 -12.27 -20.53
C PRO A 29 12.01 -12.36 -19.67
N MET A 30 12.17 -12.56 -18.36
CA MET A 30 11.09 -12.32 -17.42
C MET A 30 10.75 -10.83 -17.48
N VAL A 31 9.74 -10.50 -18.25
CA VAL A 31 9.10 -9.18 -18.19
C VAL A 31 8.38 -9.15 -16.87
N GLY A 32 9.04 -8.57 -15.85
CA GLY A 32 8.37 -8.24 -14.61
C GLY A 32 7.20 -7.31 -14.95
N HIS A 33 5.99 -7.78 -14.79
CA HIS A 33 4.81 -6.93 -14.81
C HIS A 33 4.93 -6.03 -13.59
N ALA A 34 5.44 -4.81 -13.77
CA ALA A 34 5.21 -3.74 -12.82
C ALA A 34 3.68 -3.58 -12.76
N THR A 35 3.09 -3.91 -11.62
CA THR A 35 1.67 -3.61 -11.37
C THR A 35 1.56 -2.10 -11.36
N GLU A 36 1.06 -1.52 -12.45
CA GLU A 36 0.73 -0.10 -12.50
C GLU A 36 -0.19 0.21 -11.33
N PRO A 37 0.09 1.26 -10.52
CA PRO A 37 -0.79 1.65 -9.44
C PRO A 37 -2.16 1.97 -10.04
N SER A 38 -3.19 1.32 -9.53
CA SER A 38 -4.57 1.55 -9.94
C SER A 38 -4.90 3.04 -9.78
N GLN A 39 -5.12 3.77 -10.88
CA GLN A 39 -5.39 5.20 -10.90
C GLN A 39 -6.75 5.57 -10.25
N ASN A 40 -7.49 4.61 -9.69
CA ASN A 40 -8.79 4.79 -9.03
C ASN A 40 -8.78 4.39 -7.55
N ALA A 41 -7.62 4.30 -6.91
CA ALA A 41 -7.59 4.02 -5.48
C ALA A 41 -8.12 5.24 -4.72
N SER A 42 -9.24 5.07 -4.02
CA SER A 42 -9.83 6.09 -3.14
C SER A 42 -9.33 5.91 -1.71
N VAL A 43 -9.36 6.98 -0.92
CA VAL A 43 -9.10 6.88 0.52
C VAL A 43 -10.12 5.92 1.13
N GLN A 44 -9.63 4.94 1.89
CA GLN A 44 -10.45 3.98 2.62
C GLN A 44 -10.41 4.32 4.10
N ALA A 45 -11.58 4.36 4.74
CA ALA A 45 -11.70 4.59 6.17
C ALA A 45 -12.56 3.48 6.79
N GLU A 46 -12.05 2.88 7.85
CA GLU A 46 -12.74 1.86 8.65
C GLU A 46 -12.84 2.36 10.08
N ASN A 47 -14.07 2.44 10.62
CA ASN A 47 -14.27 2.77 12.03
C ASN A 47 -14.04 1.50 12.87
N LEU A 48 -12.99 1.53 13.66
CA LEU A 48 -12.60 0.43 14.57
C LEU A 48 -13.35 0.48 15.89
N LEU A 49 -13.69 1.69 16.34
CA LEU A 49 -14.38 1.93 17.61
C LEU A 49 -15.23 3.18 17.48
N ARG A 50 -16.44 3.14 18.09
CA ARG A 50 -17.29 4.31 18.35
C ARG A 50 -17.92 4.11 19.71
N GLU A 51 -17.59 4.95 20.68
CA GLU A 51 -18.03 4.80 22.07
C GLU A 51 -18.28 6.16 22.72
N SER A 52 -19.25 6.20 23.62
CA SER A 52 -19.49 7.36 24.50
C SER A 52 -18.33 7.55 25.48
N ILE A 53 -18.01 8.79 25.80
CA ILE A 53 -16.94 9.12 26.72
C ILE A 53 -17.52 9.26 28.13
N ALA A 54 -17.07 8.44 29.11
CA ALA A 54 -17.48 8.53 30.47
C ALA A 54 -17.12 9.90 31.09
N GLY A 55 -18.10 10.58 31.67
CA GLY A 55 -17.93 11.91 32.26
C GLY A 55 -17.92 13.07 31.27
N ALA A 56 -18.26 12.82 30.00
CA ALA A 56 -18.41 13.85 28.96
C ALA A 56 -19.72 13.61 28.19
N ASP A 57 -20.83 13.96 28.83
CA ASP A 57 -22.18 13.77 28.30
C ASP A 57 -22.33 14.39 26.88
N GLY A 58 -22.96 13.66 25.98
CA GLY A 58 -23.17 14.06 24.60
C GLY A 58 -21.89 14.06 23.73
N LYS A 59 -20.82 13.44 24.21
CA LYS A 59 -19.59 13.24 23.47
C LYS A 59 -19.33 11.77 23.20
N GLU A 60 -18.74 11.49 22.03
CA GLU A 60 -18.27 10.18 21.64
C GLU A 60 -16.86 10.25 21.08
N VAL A 61 -16.13 9.18 21.17
CA VAL A 61 -14.86 8.96 20.48
C VAL A 61 -15.07 8.03 19.31
N ILE A 62 -14.48 8.37 18.17
CA ILE A 62 -14.41 7.52 16.99
C ILE A 62 -12.94 7.25 16.71
N VAL A 63 -12.58 5.97 16.65
CA VAL A 63 -11.24 5.54 16.23
C VAL A 63 -11.36 4.92 14.85
N SER A 64 -10.62 5.46 13.89
CA SER A 64 -10.65 4.99 12.50
C SER A 64 -9.25 4.63 12.03
N ARG A 65 -9.15 3.57 11.25
CA ARG A 65 -7.99 3.26 10.42
C ARG A 65 -8.25 3.86 9.04
N VAL A 66 -7.30 4.64 8.53
CA VAL A 66 -7.46 5.33 7.25
C VAL A 66 -6.26 5.05 6.36
N SER A 67 -6.52 4.49 5.19
CA SER A 67 -5.51 4.22 4.16
C SER A 67 -5.65 5.25 3.03
N PHE A 68 -4.58 5.98 2.80
CA PHE A 68 -4.44 6.96 1.72
C PHE A 68 -3.57 6.39 0.62
N PRO A 69 -4.09 6.23 -0.59
CA PRO A 69 -3.26 5.92 -1.75
C PRO A 69 -2.19 7.00 -2.00
N PRO A 70 -1.14 6.68 -2.79
CA PRO A 70 -0.22 7.69 -3.29
C PRO A 70 -0.93 8.84 -4.01
N HIS A 71 -0.35 10.05 -3.90
CA HIS A 71 -0.80 11.26 -4.61
C HIS A 71 -2.28 11.60 -4.42
N THR A 72 -2.82 11.31 -3.25
CA THR A 72 -4.23 11.54 -2.92
C THR A 72 -4.39 12.74 -2.00
N GLU A 73 -5.39 13.57 -2.25
CA GLU A 73 -5.79 14.68 -1.38
C GLU A 73 -7.29 14.55 -1.05
N LEU A 74 -7.64 14.68 0.24
CA LEU A 74 -9.04 14.69 0.67
C LEU A 74 -9.71 16.00 0.26
N PRO A 75 -11.05 16.00 0.07
CA PRO A 75 -11.80 17.25 0.04
C PRO A 75 -11.56 18.08 1.32
N TRP A 76 -11.52 19.41 1.18
CA TRP A 76 -11.48 20.31 2.32
C TRP A 76 -12.69 20.10 3.22
N HIS A 77 -12.47 19.99 4.52
CA HIS A 77 -13.52 19.70 5.50
C HIS A 77 -13.14 20.19 6.90
N TRP A 78 -14.08 20.08 7.83
CA TRP A 78 -13.89 20.32 9.25
C TRP A 78 -14.70 19.33 10.08
N HIS A 79 -14.39 19.24 11.37
CA HIS A 79 -15.10 18.40 12.34
C HIS A 79 -15.67 19.23 13.48
N SER A 80 -16.80 18.80 14.06
CA SER A 80 -17.41 19.48 15.21
C SER A 80 -16.57 19.37 16.49
N GLY A 81 -15.66 18.42 16.56
CA GLY A 81 -14.77 18.19 17.68
C GLY A 81 -13.30 18.10 17.26
N GLU A 82 -12.48 17.69 18.21
CA GLU A 82 -11.03 17.51 17.97
C GLU A 82 -10.74 16.26 17.18
N GLU A 83 -9.76 16.35 16.29
CA GLU A 83 -9.17 15.20 15.60
C GLU A 83 -7.70 15.07 16.00
N PHE A 84 -7.27 13.84 16.22
CA PHE A 84 -5.88 13.46 16.40
C PHE A 84 -5.56 12.37 15.40
N PHE A 85 -4.39 12.39 14.79
CA PHE A 85 -3.95 11.28 13.99
C PHE A 85 -2.51 10.87 14.32
N TYR A 86 -2.24 9.59 14.11
CA TYR A 86 -0.92 8.98 14.21
C TYR A 86 -0.62 8.25 12.90
N VAL A 87 0.58 8.46 12.35
CA VAL A 87 1.02 7.84 11.10
C VAL A 87 1.63 6.48 11.39
N ILE A 88 0.98 5.40 10.91
CA ILE A 88 1.48 4.03 11.02
C ILE A 88 2.54 3.78 9.96
N GLU A 89 2.28 4.23 8.72
CA GLU A 89 3.16 4.03 7.57
C GLU A 89 3.06 5.21 6.59
N GLY A 90 4.16 5.47 5.85
CA GLY A 90 4.23 6.54 4.87
C GLY A 90 4.30 7.93 5.48
N SER A 91 3.66 8.90 4.81
CA SER A 91 3.60 10.28 5.27
C SER A 91 2.37 11.01 4.76
N VAL A 92 1.84 11.93 5.57
CA VAL A 92 0.72 12.80 5.22
C VAL A 92 1.08 14.24 5.49
N THR A 93 0.77 15.12 4.55
CA THR A 93 0.85 16.57 4.72
C THR A 93 -0.52 17.10 5.12
N LEU A 94 -0.63 17.57 6.35
CA LEU A 94 -1.79 18.29 6.86
C LEU A 94 -1.72 19.74 6.37
N LYS A 95 -2.79 20.19 5.74
CA LYS A 95 -2.98 21.57 5.30
C LYS A 95 -4.17 22.14 6.07
N GLN A 96 -3.99 23.29 6.70
CA GLN A 96 -5.03 24.00 7.45
C GLN A 96 -5.16 25.41 6.88
N ARG A 97 -6.39 25.92 6.75
CA ARG A 97 -6.58 27.28 6.25
C ARG A 97 -5.92 28.30 7.19
N GLY A 98 -5.01 29.12 6.64
CA GLY A 98 -4.32 30.17 7.39
C GLY A 98 -3.07 29.73 8.14
N GLU A 99 -2.70 28.46 8.08
CA GLU A 99 -1.53 27.88 8.74
C GLU A 99 -0.54 27.30 7.71
N PRO A 100 0.75 27.23 8.04
CA PRO A 100 1.73 26.53 7.22
C PRO A 100 1.40 25.03 7.13
N ASP A 101 1.69 24.41 5.98
CA ASP A 101 1.59 22.98 5.80
C ASP A 101 2.53 22.22 6.75
N VAL A 102 2.05 21.15 7.35
CA VAL A 102 2.82 20.30 8.26
C VAL A 102 2.82 18.87 7.75
N THR A 103 4.02 18.31 7.51
CA THR A 103 4.14 16.90 7.11
C THR A 103 4.47 16.04 8.33
N ALA A 104 3.63 15.04 8.58
CA ALA A 104 3.89 13.98 9.55
C ALA A 104 4.29 12.71 8.80
N ALA A 105 5.45 12.15 9.16
CA ALA A 105 5.94 10.85 8.68
C ALA A 105 5.61 9.74 9.68
N GLN A 106 5.92 8.51 9.33
CA GLN A 106 5.76 7.35 10.21
C GLN A 106 6.24 7.63 11.64
N GLY A 107 5.42 7.31 12.63
CA GLY A 107 5.64 7.61 14.05
C GLY A 107 5.25 9.02 14.47
N GLY A 108 4.92 9.90 13.53
CA GLY A 108 4.45 11.26 13.79
C GLY A 108 2.97 11.30 14.16
N ALA A 109 2.59 12.31 14.96
CA ALA A 109 1.21 12.58 15.32
C ALA A 109 0.91 14.07 15.23
N GLN A 110 -0.35 14.40 14.94
CA GLN A 110 -0.83 15.78 14.88
C GLN A 110 -2.21 15.89 15.55
N LYS A 111 -2.54 17.11 15.94
CA LYS A 111 -3.86 17.48 16.45
C LYS A 111 -4.47 18.54 15.54
N ILE A 112 -5.76 18.40 15.30
CA ILE A 112 -6.58 19.41 14.58
C ILE A 112 -7.66 19.88 15.56
N ALA A 113 -7.74 21.19 15.76
CA ALA A 113 -8.74 21.78 16.65
C ALA A 113 -10.14 21.71 16.03
N PRO A 114 -11.21 21.81 16.85
CA PRO A 114 -12.59 21.86 16.34
C PRO A 114 -12.79 22.95 15.34
N GLN A 115 -13.58 22.69 14.29
CA GLN A 115 -13.98 23.62 13.23
C GLN A 115 -12.85 24.20 12.38
N VAL A 116 -11.61 23.72 12.52
CA VAL A 116 -10.52 24.09 11.62
C VAL A 116 -10.71 23.41 10.27
N ILE A 117 -10.79 24.24 9.23
CA ILE A 117 -10.90 23.75 7.84
C ILE A 117 -9.54 23.21 7.41
N HIS A 118 -9.51 21.94 7.02
CA HIS A 118 -8.27 21.25 6.70
C HIS A 118 -8.44 20.18 5.61
N THR A 119 -7.33 19.68 5.11
CA THR A 119 -7.21 18.51 4.24
C THR A 119 -5.91 17.75 4.54
N GLY A 120 -5.88 16.47 4.21
CA GLY A 120 -4.67 15.64 4.20
C GLY A 120 -4.29 15.29 2.78
N ARG A 121 -3.00 15.40 2.45
CA ARG A 121 -2.44 15.03 1.16
C ARG A 121 -1.26 14.08 1.33
N THR A 122 -1.18 13.05 0.46
CA THR A 122 -0.06 12.11 0.41
C THR A 122 0.84 12.35 -0.80
N GLY A 123 2.12 11.94 -0.67
CA GLY A 123 3.09 11.87 -1.75
C GLY A 123 3.12 10.47 -2.39
N GLU A 124 4.30 10.09 -2.90
CA GLU A 124 4.51 8.84 -3.67
C GLU A 124 4.23 7.55 -2.91
N GLN A 125 4.37 7.53 -1.59
CA GLN A 125 4.22 6.32 -0.77
C GLN A 125 2.82 6.12 -0.22
N GLY A 126 1.95 7.14 -0.32
CA GLY A 126 0.69 7.11 0.41
C GLY A 126 0.90 7.21 1.93
N ALA A 127 -0.12 6.86 2.70
CA ALA A 127 -0.02 6.79 4.16
C ALA A 127 -1.08 5.87 4.75
N GLU A 128 -0.77 5.29 5.91
CA GLU A 128 -1.71 4.62 6.78
C GLU A 128 -1.74 5.31 8.14
N LEU A 129 -2.94 5.67 8.59
CA LEU A 129 -3.17 6.45 9.80
C LEU A 129 -4.11 5.73 10.75
N VAL A 130 -3.93 5.95 12.05
CA VAL A 130 -5.02 5.85 13.04
C VAL A 130 -5.47 7.27 13.38
N ILE A 131 -6.77 7.48 13.29
CA ILE A 131 -7.40 8.77 13.55
C ILE A 131 -8.35 8.61 14.77
N PHE A 132 -8.24 9.53 15.71
CA PHE A 132 -9.13 9.66 16.87
C PHE A 132 -9.90 10.96 16.75
N ARG A 133 -11.24 10.89 16.76
CA ARG A 133 -12.09 12.06 16.79
C ARG A 133 -12.94 12.07 18.06
N VAL A 134 -12.96 13.19 18.73
CA VAL A 134 -13.84 13.42 19.86
C VAL A 134 -14.85 14.49 19.46
N HIS A 135 -16.09 14.09 19.23
CA HIS A 135 -17.11 15.01 18.74
C HIS A 135 -18.48 14.83 19.41
N ALA A 136 -19.43 15.69 19.10
CA ALA A 136 -20.78 15.58 19.65
C ALA A 136 -21.49 14.35 19.06
N THR A 137 -22.16 13.59 19.91
CA THR A 137 -22.95 12.42 19.51
C THR A 137 -24.05 12.82 18.54
N GLY A 138 -24.16 12.08 17.42
CA GLY A 138 -25.18 12.30 16.41
C GLY A 138 -24.82 13.34 15.34
N GLU A 139 -23.70 14.05 15.50
CA GLU A 139 -23.21 14.94 14.45
C GLU A 139 -22.51 14.17 13.32
N PRO A 140 -22.50 14.70 12.08
CA PRO A 140 -21.70 14.14 11.01
C PRO A 140 -20.22 14.06 11.38
N GLU A 141 -19.53 12.99 10.94
CA GLU A 141 -18.10 12.84 11.22
C GLU A 141 -17.26 13.97 10.58
N ARG A 142 -17.73 14.55 9.51
CA ARG A 142 -17.10 15.70 8.83
C ARG A 142 -18.11 16.54 8.07
N TYR A 143 -17.77 17.79 7.90
CA TYR A 143 -18.50 18.75 7.06
C TYR A 143 -17.62 19.18 5.89
N LEU A 144 -18.05 18.91 4.66
CA LEU A 144 -17.31 19.32 3.47
C LEU A 144 -17.41 20.82 3.26
N VAL A 145 -16.37 21.40 2.68
CA VAL A 145 -16.28 22.83 2.35
C VAL A 145 -15.90 22.96 0.86
N ASP A 146 -16.60 23.84 0.17
CA ASP A 146 -16.33 24.19 -1.23
C ASP A 146 -15.06 25.06 -1.37
#